data_996ae363ea2c8bdf0c7fca38e61c4c87
#
_entry.id   996ae363ea2c8bdf0c7fca38e61c4c87
#
_cell.length_a   1.000
_cell.length_b   1.000
_cell.length_c   1.000
_cell.angle_alpha   90.00
_cell.angle_beta   90.00
_cell.angle_gamma   90.00
#
_symmetry.space_group_name_H-M   'P 1'
#
loop_
_entity.id
_entity.type
_entity.pdbx_description
1 polymer ?
#
loop_
_entity_poly.entity_id
_entity_poly.type
_entity_poly.pdbx_seq_one_letter_code
_entity_poly.pdbx_strand_id
1 'polypeptide(L)'
;MEKENKSQKIMEGLKDFQRETVNRVIQLYKNGQKRVLISDEVGLGKTMVAGGTIAKFADFVGEQGKKRIKVVYICSNTAIADQNLEKLCITEDVLRESVADSRLSVQHLNIFLQEAKLSGKALIQLIPLTPDTSFHMTTGCGMLWERAVIFAILNKIPELEKYNKPLEMIMQAGGTSGWNAWAKDRGEDRVSECDRITKGKYLNYMVKKVSGGLKVKNPEGKILLYDLIEKCKEVKKSGKAENIYEIIGRLRYLFAGISLEKLEHDLVILDEFQRFKYLLQTESDTEMGMLANKFFNSKSVNMLLLSATPYKMYSKLEEIDESLVD
;
A
#
# COMPACT_ATOMS: atom_id res chain seq x y z
N MET A 1 -15.83 28.86 -8.39
CA MET A 1 -16.49 28.68 -9.69
C MET A 1 -15.83 27.64 -10.61
N GLU A 2 -14.50 27.58 -10.78
CA GLU A 2 -13.87 26.54 -11.66
C GLU A 2 -13.92 25.11 -11.13
N LYS A 3 -14.00 24.89 -9.82
CA LYS A 3 -14.03 23.55 -9.22
C LYS A 3 -15.37 22.83 -9.40
N GLU A 4 -16.48 23.54 -9.32
CA GLU A 4 -17.83 22.97 -9.54
C GLU A 4 -18.00 22.38 -10.95
N ASN A 5 -17.32 22.95 -11.92
CA ASN A 5 -17.46 22.56 -13.34
C ASN A 5 -16.81 21.20 -13.70
N LYS A 6 -15.83 20.70 -12.92
CA LYS A 6 -15.10 19.46 -13.27
C LYS A 6 -15.84 18.19 -12.83
N SER A 7 -16.30 18.13 -11.59
CA SER A 7 -17.08 16.98 -11.12
C SER A 7 -18.43 16.91 -11.86
N GLN A 8 -19.02 18.05 -12.17
CA GLN A 8 -20.24 18.12 -12.95
C GLN A 8 -20.07 17.54 -14.35
N LYS A 9 -19.00 17.87 -15.08
CA LYS A 9 -18.71 17.28 -16.40
C LYS A 9 -18.57 15.77 -16.35
N ILE A 10 -17.94 15.24 -15.30
CA ILE A 10 -17.81 13.79 -15.10
C ILE A 10 -19.18 13.16 -14.88
N MET A 11 -20.00 13.78 -14.04
CA MET A 11 -21.36 13.31 -13.76
C MET A 11 -22.27 13.37 -14.99
N GLU A 12 -22.12 14.38 -15.85
CA GLU A 12 -22.85 14.51 -17.11
C GLU A 12 -22.49 13.39 -18.12
N GLY A 13 -21.24 12.89 -18.07
CA GLY A 13 -20.80 11.76 -18.90
C GLY A 13 -21.29 10.39 -18.42
N LEU A 14 -21.93 10.30 -17.25
CA LEU A 14 -22.50 9.07 -16.71
C LEU A 14 -23.93 8.85 -17.23
N LYS A 15 -24.32 7.58 -17.39
CA LYS A 15 -25.73 7.20 -17.58
C LYS A 15 -26.54 7.53 -16.32
N ASP A 16 -27.86 7.72 -16.48
CA ASP A 16 -28.73 8.14 -15.36
C ASP A 16 -28.61 7.23 -14.14
N PHE A 17 -28.67 5.92 -14.34
CA PHE A 17 -28.55 4.96 -13.23
C PHE A 17 -27.16 5.00 -12.55
N GLN A 18 -26.08 5.24 -13.31
CA GLN A 18 -24.73 5.39 -12.75
C GLN A 18 -24.63 6.66 -11.90
N ARG A 19 -25.23 7.75 -12.39
CA ARG A 19 -25.28 9.04 -11.70
C ARG A 19 -26.04 8.93 -10.38
N GLU A 20 -27.21 8.26 -10.40
CA GLU A 20 -27.98 8.00 -9.19
C GLU A 20 -27.22 7.12 -8.19
N THR A 21 -26.52 6.09 -8.68
CA THR A 21 -25.66 5.25 -7.84
C THR A 21 -24.57 6.07 -7.14
N VAL A 22 -23.86 6.95 -7.90
CA VAL A 22 -22.85 7.85 -7.32
C VAL A 22 -23.45 8.77 -6.26
N ASN A 23 -24.59 9.41 -6.58
CA ASN A 23 -25.28 10.29 -5.63
C ASN A 23 -25.65 9.56 -4.35
N ARG A 24 -26.15 8.32 -4.47
CA ARG A 24 -26.50 7.48 -3.32
C ARG A 24 -25.28 7.13 -2.47
N VAL A 25 -24.15 6.77 -3.09
CA VAL A 25 -22.89 6.47 -2.37
C VAL A 25 -22.44 7.68 -1.55
N ILE A 26 -22.42 8.86 -2.16
CA ILE A 26 -22.01 10.09 -1.47
C ILE A 26 -22.98 10.44 -0.33
N GLN A 27 -24.27 10.26 -0.53
CA GLN A 27 -25.25 10.47 0.54
C GLN A 27 -25.02 9.52 1.72
N LEU A 28 -24.68 8.25 1.47
CA LEU A 28 -24.35 7.29 2.51
C LEU A 28 -23.10 7.73 3.28
N TYR A 29 -22.06 8.20 2.59
CA TYR A 29 -20.86 8.74 3.26
C TYR A 29 -21.17 9.99 4.10
N LYS A 30 -22.00 10.91 3.59
CA LYS A 30 -22.46 12.10 4.34
C LYS A 30 -23.23 11.71 5.62
N ASN A 31 -23.96 10.60 5.57
CA ASN A 31 -24.69 10.05 6.72
C ASN A 31 -23.80 9.23 7.68
N GLY A 32 -22.47 9.21 7.46
CA GLY A 32 -21.51 8.54 8.35
C GLY A 32 -21.26 7.07 8.01
N GLN A 33 -21.89 6.49 6.99
CA GLN A 33 -21.61 5.15 6.53
C GLN A 33 -20.19 5.11 5.96
N LYS A 34 -19.35 4.19 6.43
CA LYS A 34 -17.96 4.11 6.01
C LYS A 34 -17.70 3.06 4.92
N ARG A 35 -18.57 2.07 4.79
CA ARG A 35 -18.43 0.98 3.82
C ARG A 35 -19.68 0.91 2.96
N VAL A 36 -19.52 1.02 1.65
CA VAL A 36 -20.62 0.94 0.68
C VAL A 36 -20.29 -0.12 -0.36
N LEU A 37 -21.22 -1.04 -0.58
CA LEU A 37 -21.12 -2.08 -1.60
C LEU A 37 -21.97 -1.70 -2.80
N ILE A 38 -21.37 -1.75 -3.99
CA ILE A 38 -22.07 -1.71 -5.28
C ILE A 38 -21.97 -3.12 -5.88
N SER A 39 -23.13 -3.75 -6.00
CA SER A 39 -23.27 -5.10 -6.56
C SER A 39 -24.10 -5.03 -7.85
N ASP A 40 -23.42 -4.69 -8.94
CA ASP A 40 -24.02 -4.58 -10.27
C ASP A 40 -23.46 -5.66 -11.19
N GLU A 41 -24.25 -6.05 -12.20
CA GLU A 41 -23.83 -7.01 -13.22
C GLU A 41 -22.56 -6.56 -13.98
N VAL A 42 -21.91 -7.52 -14.62
CA VAL A 42 -20.76 -7.24 -15.50
C VAL A 42 -21.20 -6.32 -16.64
N GLY A 43 -20.36 -5.34 -16.98
CA GLY A 43 -20.63 -4.44 -18.12
C GLY A 43 -21.44 -3.18 -17.78
N LEU A 44 -22.01 -3.05 -16.58
CA LEU A 44 -22.75 -1.84 -16.18
C LEU A 44 -21.86 -0.62 -15.87
N GLY A 45 -20.55 -0.76 -16.04
CA GLY A 45 -19.62 0.37 -15.91
C GLY A 45 -19.26 0.73 -14.47
N LYS A 46 -19.02 -0.26 -13.60
CA LYS A 46 -18.57 -0.05 -12.21
C LYS A 46 -17.36 0.89 -12.10
N THR A 47 -16.43 0.81 -13.05
CA THR A 47 -15.26 1.72 -13.09
C THR A 47 -15.71 3.18 -13.35
N MET A 48 -16.75 3.40 -14.16
CA MET A 48 -17.30 4.73 -14.39
C MET A 48 -17.98 5.28 -13.13
N VAL A 49 -18.71 4.44 -12.41
CA VAL A 49 -19.30 4.78 -11.12
C VAL A 49 -18.20 5.09 -10.08
N ALA A 50 -17.11 4.31 -10.07
CA ALA A 50 -15.94 4.59 -9.23
C ALA A 50 -15.33 5.97 -9.55
N GLY A 51 -15.15 6.30 -10.82
CA GLY A 51 -14.66 7.62 -11.26
C GLY A 51 -15.58 8.76 -10.80
N GLY A 52 -16.87 8.62 -11.01
CA GLY A 52 -17.87 9.58 -10.51
C GLY A 52 -17.85 9.72 -8.99
N THR A 53 -17.68 8.59 -8.28
CA THR A 53 -17.56 8.58 -6.81
C THR A 53 -16.31 9.32 -6.36
N ILE A 54 -15.15 9.11 -6.99
CA ILE A 54 -13.92 9.84 -6.70
C ILE A 54 -14.14 11.34 -6.85
N ALA A 55 -14.73 11.78 -7.96
CA ALA A 55 -15.00 13.19 -8.23
C ALA A 55 -15.89 13.83 -7.16
N LYS A 56 -17.03 13.21 -6.88
CA LYS A 56 -17.98 13.71 -5.88
C LYS A 56 -17.46 13.60 -4.45
N PHE A 57 -16.66 12.59 -4.16
CA PHE A 57 -15.99 12.45 -2.87
C PHE A 57 -14.96 13.57 -2.66
N ALA A 58 -14.26 13.95 -3.73
CA ALA A 58 -13.34 15.08 -3.70
C ALA A 58 -14.04 16.41 -3.35
N ASP A 59 -15.20 16.65 -3.93
CA ASP A 59 -16.01 17.81 -3.57
C ASP A 59 -16.44 17.75 -2.10
N PHE A 60 -16.99 16.60 -1.67
CA PHE A 60 -17.48 16.39 -0.30
C PHE A 60 -16.42 16.65 0.78
N VAL A 61 -15.19 16.10 0.61
CA VAL A 61 -14.13 16.36 1.60
C VAL A 61 -13.46 17.71 1.41
N GLY A 62 -13.53 18.27 0.19
CA GLY A 62 -13.11 19.65 -0.10
C GLY A 62 -13.96 20.68 0.62
N GLU A 63 -15.27 20.47 0.74
CA GLU A 63 -16.19 21.29 1.55
C GLU A 63 -15.80 21.27 3.05
N GLN A 64 -15.17 20.18 3.50
CA GLN A 64 -14.64 20.03 4.87
C GLN A 64 -13.23 20.65 5.06
N GLY A 65 -12.72 21.36 4.05
CA GLY A 65 -11.43 22.04 4.09
C GLY A 65 -10.23 21.17 3.69
N LYS A 66 -10.44 19.92 3.26
CA LYS A 66 -9.35 19.05 2.82
C LYS A 66 -8.90 19.41 1.41
N LYS A 67 -7.63 19.80 1.28
CA LYS A 67 -7.06 20.26 -0.01
C LYS A 67 -6.53 19.12 -0.90
N ARG A 68 -6.26 17.95 -0.34
CA ARG A 68 -5.70 16.79 -1.04
C ARG A 68 -6.39 15.52 -0.58
N ILE A 69 -6.62 14.63 -1.52
CA ILE A 69 -7.34 13.38 -1.29
C ILE A 69 -6.48 12.25 -1.81
N LYS A 70 -6.30 11.24 -0.97
CA LYS A 70 -5.61 10.00 -1.32
C LYS A 70 -6.65 8.89 -1.52
N VAL A 71 -6.73 8.38 -2.73
CA VAL A 71 -7.60 7.28 -3.13
C VAL A 71 -6.75 6.07 -3.40
N VAL A 72 -6.96 4.99 -2.66
CA VAL A 72 -6.31 3.71 -2.93
C VAL A 72 -7.27 2.86 -3.76
N TYR A 73 -6.78 2.41 -4.92
CA TYR A 73 -7.50 1.51 -5.81
C TYR A 73 -6.88 0.11 -5.74
N ILE A 74 -7.66 -0.86 -5.29
CA ILE A 74 -7.23 -2.24 -5.11
C ILE A 74 -7.92 -3.12 -6.14
N CYS A 75 -7.14 -3.84 -6.93
CA CYS A 75 -7.64 -4.84 -7.88
C CYS A 75 -6.72 -6.07 -7.94
N SER A 76 -7.20 -7.15 -8.55
CA SER A 76 -6.55 -8.46 -8.53
C SER A 76 -5.31 -8.56 -9.41
N ASN A 77 -5.15 -7.67 -10.41
CA ASN A 77 -4.13 -7.83 -11.44
C ASN A 77 -3.54 -6.47 -11.82
N THR A 78 -2.22 -6.42 -11.95
CA THR A 78 -1.48 -5.20 -12.31
C THR A 78 -1.88 -4.64 -13.68
N ALA A 79 -2.10 -5.50 -14.68
CA ALA A 79 -2.50 -5.05 -16.01
C ALA A 79 -3.92 -4.45 -16.03
N ILE A 80 -4.85 -5.04 -15.25
CA ILE A 80 -6.20 -4.49 -15.05
C ILE A 80 -6.12 -3.19 -14.27
N ALA A 81 -5.23 -3.11 -13.28
CA ALA A 81 -5.01 -1.88 -12.52
C ALA A 81 -4.59 -0.74 -13.44
N ASP A 82 -3.59 -0.92 -14.29
CA ASP A 82 -3.12 0.11 -15.21
C ASP A 82 -4.25 0.60 -16.15
N GLN A 83 -4.99 -0.35 -16.74
CA GLN A 83 -6.11 -0.01 -17.63
C GLN A 83 -7.24 0.75 -16.90
N ASN A 84 -7.57 0.35 -15.67
CA ASN A 84 -8.61 1.00 -14.91
C ASN A 84 -8.16 2.35 -14.35
N LEU A 85 -6.88 2.47 -13.95
CA LEU A 85 -6.30 3.74 -13.52
C LEU A 85 -6.38 4.82 -14.60
N GLU A 86 -6.21 4.46 -15.89
CA GLU A 86 -6.40 5.39 -17.00
C GLU A 86 -7.83 5.94 -17.05
N LYS A 87 -8.82 5.08 -16.84
CA LYS A 87 -10.25 5.46 -16.79
C LYS A 87 -10.61 6.25 -15.53
N LEU A 88 -9.89 6.02 -14.42
CA LEU A 88 -10.07 6.73 -13.16
C LEU A 88 -9.32 8.07 -13.10
N CYS A 89 -8.37 8.31 -14.02
CA CYS A 89 -7.76 9.63 -14.23
C CYS A 89 -8.72 10.59 -14.93
N ILE A 90 -9.79 10.90 -14.22
CA ILE A 90 -10.96 11.66 -14.72
C ILE A 90 -10.68 13.13 -15.03
N THR A 91 -9.58 13.68 -14.51
CA THR A 91 -9.15 15.07 -14.78
C THR A 91 -7.63 15.18 -14.69
N GLU A 92 -7.07 16.28 -15.19
CA GLU A 92 -5.63 16.61 -15.07
C GLU A 92 -5.15 16.80 -13.61
N ASP A 93 -6.08 16.95 -12.68
CA ASP A 93 -5.81 17.10 -11.25
C ASP A 93 -5.62 15.75 -10.54
N VAL A 94 -5.73 14.63 -11.26
CA VAL A 94 -5.47 13.29 -10.73
C VAL A 94 -4.04 12.89 -11.02
N LEU A 95 -3.25 12.71 -9.96
CA LEU A 95 -1.92 12.14 -10.06
C LEU A 95 -2.02 10.63 -9.81
N ARG A 96 -1.59 9.83 -10.81
CA ARG A 96 -1.54 8.37 -10.67
C ARG A 96 -0.14 7.88 -10.36
N GLU A 97 -0.05 6.79 -9.61
CA GLU A 97 1.18 6.03 -9.38
C GLU A 97 1.33 4.89 -10.40
N SER A 98 2.57 4.49 -10.63
CA SER A 98 2.87 3.27 -11.38
C SER A 98 2.52 2.03 -10.54
N VAL A 99 1.88 1.05 -11.15
CA VAL A 99 1.58 -0.25 -10.51
C VAL A 99 2.85 -1.08 -10.29
N ALA A 100 3.92 -0.80 -11.04
CA ALA A 100 5.17 -1.56 -10.98
C ALA A 100 5.83 -1.59 -9.60
N ASP A 101 5.61 -0.56 -8.77
CA ASP A 101 6.23 -0.39 -7.45
C ASP A 101 5.19 -0.53 -6.29
N SER A 102 4.17 -1.36 -6.46
CA SER A 102 3.05 -1.50 -5.51
C SER A 102 3.39 -2.25 -4.20
N ARG A 103 4.64 -2.68 -4.00
CA ARG A 103 5.06 -3.34 -2.75
C ARG A 103 5.01 -2.40 -1.57
N LEU A 104 4.22 -2.75 -0.56
CA LEU A 104 4.04 -1.91 0.63
C LEU A 104 5.34 -1.57 1.35
N SER A 105 6.30 -2.51 1.40
CA SER A 105 7.60 -2.31 2.07
C SER A 105 8.46 -1.19 1.48
N VAL A 106 8.16 -0.73 0.26
CA VAL A 106 8.89 0.36 -0.42
C VAL A 106 7.98 1.48 -0.91
N GLN A 107 6.68 1.36 -0.67
CA GLN A 107 5.68 2.35 -1.10
C GLN A 107 5.92 3.74 -0.50
N HIS A 108 6.57 3.81 0.68
CA HIS A 108 6.99 5.08 1.29
C HIS A 108 7.78 5.98 0.33
N LEU A 109 8.64 5.41 -0.57
CA LEU A 109 9.38 6.19 -1.56
C LEU A 109 8.43 6.96 -2.48
N ASN A 110 7.47 6.25 -3.07
CA ASN A 110 6.51 6.84 -4.00
C ASN A 110 5.64 7.89 -3.31
N ILE A 111 5.18 7.62 -2.09
CA ILE A 111 4.38 8.56 -1.31
C ILE A 111 5.14 9.88 -1.13
N PHE A 112 6.40 9.83 -0.69
CA PHE A 112 7.20 11.04 -0.48
C PHE A 112 7.53 11.77 -1.78
N LEU A 113 7.91 11.05 -2.85
CA LEU A 113 8.20 11.65 -4.16
C LEU A 113 6.97 12.37 -4.73
N GLN A 114 5.79 11.80 -4.57
CA GLN A 114 4.56 12.41 -5.04
C GLN A 114 4.16 13.60 -4.20
N GLU A 115 4.25 13.50 -2.87
CA GLU A 115 4.01 14.65 -2.00
C GLU A 115 4.91 15.84 -2.36
N ALA A 116 6.16 15.58 -2.77
CA ALA A 116 7.08 16.62 -3.22
C ALA A 116 6.72 17.19 -4.60
N LYS A 117 6.20 16.37 -5.53
CA LYS A 117 5.76 16.81 -6.86
C LYS A 117 4.43 17.56 -6.83
N LEU A 118 3.60 17.33 -5.83
CA LEU A 118 2.27 17.95 -5.66
C LEU A 118 2.31 19.43 -5.28
N SER A 119 3.31 20.17 -5.70
CA SER A 119 3.41 21.62 -5.48
C SER A 119 2.34 22.37 -6.28
N GLY A 120 1.10 22.34 -5.83
CA GLY A 120 0.12 23.39 -6.12
C GLY A 120 -1.13 23.05 -6.91
N LYS A 121 -1.27 21.93 -7.67
CA LYS A 121 -2.43 21.74 -8.55
C LYS A 121 -3.19 20.41 -8.41
N ALA A 122 -2.54 19.29 -8.12
CA ALA A 122 -3.24 18.00 -8.04
C ALA A 122 -4.00 17.85 -6.72
N LEU A 123 -5.32 17.65 -6.81
CA LEU A 123 -6.23 17.50 -5.67
C LEU A 123 -6.38 16.02 -5.28
N ILE A 124 -6.22 15.11 -6.23
CA ILE A 124 -6.48 13.67 -6.07
C ILE A 124 -5.21 12.90 -6.38
N GLN A 125 -4.77 12.08 -5.43
CA GLN A 125 -3.69 11.11 -5.60
C GLN A 125 -4.32 9.72 -5.68
N LEU A 126 -4.11 9.04 -6.81
CA LEU A 126 -4.63 7.70 -7.06
C LEU A 126 -3.50 6.68 -6.93
N ILE A 127 -3.61 5.79 -5.96
CA ILE A 127 -2.58 4.84 -5.54
C ILE A 127 -3.07 3.42 -5.82
N PRO A 128 -2.50 2.71 -6.80
CA PRO A 128 -2.87 1.32 -7.04
C PRO A 128 -2.21 0.38 -6.03
N LEU A 129 -2.96 -0.61 -5.55
CA LEU A 129 -2.44 -1.74 -4.81
C LEU A 129 -2.98 -3.04 -5.41
N THR A 130 -2.12 -4.05 -5.48
CA THR A 130 -2.53 -5.40 -5.85
C THR A 130 -2.24 -6.32 -4.66
N PRO A 131 -3.24 -7.03 -4.10
CA PRO A 131 -3.08 -7.77 -2.86
C PRO A 131 -1.93 -8.76 -2.87
N ASP A 132 -1.78 -9.52 -3.95
CA ASP A 132 -0.73 -10.55 -4.06
C ASP A 132 0.68 -9.98 -4.02
N THR A 133 0.90 -8.77 -4.52
CA THR A 133 2.21 -8.12 -4.49
C THR A 133 2.40 -7.20 -3.29
N SER A 134 1.31 -6.58 -2.82
CA SER A 134 1.38 -5.56 -1.77
C SER A 134 1.39 -6.17 -0.37
N PHE A 135 0.55 -7.18 -0.12
CA PHE A 135 0.37 -7.76 1.22
C PHE A 135 1.13 -9.07 1.46
N HIS A 136 1.56 -9.80 0.40
CA HIS A 136 2.34 -11.04 0.56
C HIS A 136 3.77 -10.73 1.03
N MET A 137 3.97 -10.69 2.35
CA MET A 137 5.26 -10.44 3.00
C MET A 137 5.92 -11.73 3.53
N THR A 138 5.14 -12.80 3.75
CA THR A 138 5.53 -13.96 4.52
C THR A 138 6.28 -15.03 3.73
N THR A 139 6.17 -15.07 2.40
CA THR A 139 6.83 -16.08 1.58
C THR A 139 8.10 -15.53 0.94
N GLY A 140 9.25 -16.01 1.40
CA GLY A 140 10.55 -15.70 0.83
C GLY A 140 11.15 -14.35 1.25
N CYS A 141 12.33 -14.07 0.70
CA CYS A 141 13.12 -12.86 1.05
C CYS A 141 12.69 -11.59 0.32
N GLY A 142 11.60 -11.59 -0.44
CA GLY A 142 11.21 -10.46 -1.29
C GLY A 142 12.12 -10.25 -2.50
N MET A 143 11.91 -9.15 -3.20
CA MET A 143 12.71 -8.78 -4.36
C MET A 143 14.07 -8.19 -3.93
N LEU A 144 15.07 -8.38 -4.78
CA LEU A 144 16.44 -7.93 -4.49
C LEU A 144 16.52 -6.41 -4.31
N TRP A 145 15.86 -5.64 -5.18
CA TRP A 145 15.82 -4.18 -5.11
C TRP A 145 15.06 -3.66 -3.88
N GLU A 146 14.01 -4.35 -3.45
CA GLU A 146 13.27 -4.06 -2.22
C GLU A 146 14.19 -4.13 -1.00
N ARG A 147 14.97 -5.21 -0.91
CA ARG A 147 15.95 -5.40 0.17
C ARG A 147 17.06 -4.37 0.13
N ALA A 148 17.47 -3.95 -1.07
CA ALA A 148 18.49 -2.90 -1.22
C ALA A 148 18.00 -1.53 -0.72
N VAL A 149 16.76 -1.17 -0.96
CA VAL A 149 16.14 0.04 -0.37
C VAL A 149 16.08 -0.05 1.15
N ILE A 150 15.65 -1.20 1.69
CA ILE A 150 15.62 -1.44 3.14
C ILE A 150 17.03 -1.30 3.72
N PHE A 151 18.04 -1.93 3.10
CA PHE A 151 19.44 -1.85 3.50
C PHE A 151 19.95 -0.40 3.51
N ALA A 152 19.68 0.36 2.47
CA ALA A 152 20.11 1.76 2.37
C ALA A 152 19.58 2.64 3.53
N ILE A 153 18.38 2.34 4.03
CA ILE A 153 17.79 3.04 5.18
C ILE A 153 18.36 2.51 6.50
N LEU A 154 18.50 1.18 6.66
CA LEU A 154 19.07 0.56 7.87
C LEU A 154 20.49 1.03 8.14
N ASN A 155 21.29 1.27 7.09
CA ASN A 155 22.64 1.82 7.19
C ASN A 155 22.71 3.26 7.75
N LYS A 156 21.59 3.96 7.83
CA LYS A 156 21.49 5.29 8.44
C LYS A 156 21.10 5.24 9.92
N ILE A 157 20.94 4.02 10.49
CA ILE A 157 20.56 3.82 11.89
C ILE A 157 21.85 3.65 12.71
N PRO A 158 22.10 4.53 13.70
CA PRO A 158 23.38 4.55 14.45
C PRO A 158 23.74 3.21 15.10
N GLU A 159 22.73 2.50 15.63
CA GLU A 159 22.93 1.21 16.29
C GLU A 159 23.41 0.11 15.34
N LEU A 160 23.17 0.25 14.03
CA LEU A 160 23.54 -0.72 12.99
C LEU A 160 24.80 -0.35 12.21
N GLU A 161 25.33 0.85 12.37
CA GLU A 161 26.47 1.38 11.59
C GLU A 161 27.70 0.42 11.62
N LYS A 162 28.04 -0.11 12.80
CA LYS A 162 29.18 -1.04 12.98
C LYS A 162 28.93 -2.44 12.40
N TYR A 163 27.73 -2.72 11.93
CA TYR A 163 27.33 -4.01 11.35
C TYR A 163 27.05 -3.92 9.83
N ASN A 164 27.53 -2.90 9.15
CA ASN A 164 27.25 -2.67 7.71
C ASN A 164 27.49 -3.93 6.85
N LYS A 165 28.71 -4.52 6.91
CA LYS A 165 29.02 -5.74 6.12
C LYS A 165 28.15 -6.95 6.47
N PRO A 166 27.98 -7.38 7.73
CA PRO A 166 27.07 -8.46 8.09
C PRO A 166 25.62 -8.18 7.66
N LEU A 167 25.15 -6.96 7.85
CA LEU A 167 23.81 -6.54 7.44
C LEU A 167 23.64 -6.65 5.91
N GLU A 168 24.63 -6.23 5.14
CA GLU A 168 24.64 -6.39 3.69
C GLU A 168 24.53 -7.87 3.28
N MET A 169 25.31 -8.75 3.90
CA MET A 169 25.25 -10.19 3.64
C MET A 169 23.86 -10.77 3.95
N ILE A 170 23.22 -10.34 5.04
CA ILE A 170 21.84 -10.72 5.36
C ILE A 170 20.90 -10.27 4.24
N MET A 171 20.98 -9.01 3.82
CA MET A 171 20.05 -8.45 2.84
C MET A 171 20.29 -8.98 1.41
N GLN A 172 21.46 -9.48 1.09
CA GLN A 172 21.74 -10.19 -0.17
C GLN A 172 20.93 -11.50 -0.30
N ALA A 173 20.79 -12.25 0.80
CA ALA A 173 20.02 -13.50 0.84
C ALA A 173 20.28 -14.44 -0.34
N GLY A 174 21.54 -14.70 -0.66
CA GLY A 174 21.96 -15.56 -1.79
C GLY A 174 21.96 -14.88 -3.17
N GLY A 175 21.44 -13.67 -3.30
CA GLY A 175 21.42 -12.90 -4.56
C GLY A 175 22.67 -12.06 -4.79
N THR A 176 23.87 -12.55 -4.43
CA THR A 176 25.10 -11.76 -4.39
C THR A 176 25.49 -11.15 -5.74
N SER A 177 25.36 -11.90 -6.83
CA SER A 177 25.72 -11.41 -8.19
C SER A 177 24.83 -10.22 -8.60
N GLY A 178 23.53 -10.36 -8.49
CA GLY A 178 22.60 -9.28 -8.82
C GLY A 178 22.70 -8.09 -7.85
N TRP A 179 22.99 -8.37 -6.57
CA TRP A 179 23.21 -7.34 -5.56
C TRP A 179 24.38 -6.42 -5.92
N ASN A 180 25.54 -7.00 -6.22
CA ASN A 180 26.74 -6.25 -6.56
C ASN A 180 26.67 -5.65 -7.98
N ALA A 181 25.92 -6.27 -8.90
CA ALA A 181 25.82 -5.78 -10.27
C ALA A 181 24.92 -4.54 -10.40
N TRP A 182 23.86 -4.43 -9.61
CA TRP A 182 22.89 -3.34 -9.82
C TRP A 182 21.99 -2.99 -8.63
N ALA A 183 21.66 -3.96 -7.76
CA ALA A 183 20.57 -3.74 -6.81
C ALA A 183 20.95 -2.77 -5.69
N LYS A 184 22.17 -2.90 -5.15
CA LYS A 184 22.68 -2.05 -4.06
C LYS A 184 22.69 -0.59 -4.48
N ASP A 185 23.38 -0.29 -5.58
CA ASP A 185 23.53 1.09 -6.08
C ASP A 185 22.17 1.69 -6.41
N ARG A 186 21.30 0.93 -7.08
CA ARG A 186 19.93 1.37 -7.39
C ARG A 186 19.11 1.64 -6.13
N GLY A 187 19.25 0.83 -5.08
CA GLY A 187 18.57 1.05 -3.80
C GLY A 187 19.04 2.33 -3.12
N GLU A 188 20.36 2.53 -3.05
CA GLU A 188 21.00 3.71 -2.48
C GLU A 188 20.66 4.98 -3.28
N ASP A 189 20.67 4.91 -4.60
CA ASP A 189 20.31 6.03 -5.49
C ASP A 189 18.85 6.44 -5.29
N ARG A 190 17.91 5.49 -5.26
CA ARG A 190 16.48 5.80 -5.03
C ARG A 190 16.22 6.47 -3.69
N VAL A 191 16.87 5.99 -2.63
CA VAL A 191 16.77 6.57 -1.29
C VAL A 191 17.36 7.99 -1.27
N SER A 192 18.56 8.17 -1.87
CA SER A 192 19.26 9.44 -1.91
C SER A 192 18.53 10.47 -2.78
N GLU A 193 17.99 10.05 -3.92
CA GLU A 193 17.20 10.90 -4.79
C GLU A 193 15.92 11.37 -4.10
N CYS A 194 15.19 10.45 -3.45
CA CYS A 194 13.98 10.78 -2.69
C CYS A 194 14.29 11.78 -1.58
N ASP A 195 15.38 11.58 -0.85
CA ASP A 195 15.78 12.49 0.22
C ASP A 195 16.19 13.86 -0.32
N ARG A 196 16.92 13.91 -1.42
CA ARG A 196 17.29 15.16 -2.11
C ARG A 196 16.06 15.95 -2.57
N ILE A 197 15.11 15.28 -3.22
CA ILE A 197 13.88 15.91 -3.72
C ILE A 197 13.02 16.41 -2.54
N THR A 198 12.99 15.69 -1.44
CA THR A 198 12.22 16.05 -0.24
C THR A 198 12.98 16.94 0.74
N LYS A 199 14.19 17.38 0.38
CA LYS A 199 15.07 18.25 1.19
C LYS A 199 15.32 17.71 2.60
N GLY A 200 15.71 16.43 2.70
CA GLY A 200 16.02 15.74 3.95
C GLY A 200 14.81 15.22 4.74
N LYS A 201 13.59 15.52 4.33
CA LYS A 201 12.38 15.11 5.06
C LYS A 201 12.15 13.60 5.02
N TYR A 202 12.50 12.97 3.91
CA TYR A 202 12.31 11.54 3.73
C TYR A 202 13.17 10.71 4.68
N LEU A 203 14.50 10.88 4.65
CA LEU A 203 15.40 10.12 5.52
C LEU A 203 15.15 10.41 7.00
N ASN A 204 14.93 11.67 7.38
CA ASN A 204 14.59 12.04 8.75
C ASN A 204 13.35 11.28 9.25
N TYR A 205 12.30 11.20 8.42
CA TYR A 205 11.09 10.45 8.76
C TYR A 205 11.37 8.94 8.85
N MET A 206 12.01 8.37 7.83
CA MET A 206 12.24 6.92 7.75
C MET A 206 13.17 6.43 8.86
N VAL A 207 14.29 7.10 9.11
CA VAL A 207 15.22 6.73 10.18
C VAL A 207 14.54 6.77 11.55
N LYS A 208 13.76 7.82 11.82
CA LYS A 208 13.00 7.94 13.08
C LYS A 208 11.99 6.80 13.25
N LYS A 209 11.18 6.52 12.20
CA LYS A 209 10.13 5.50 12.25
C LYS A 209 10.72 4.08 12.32
N VAL A 210 11.73 3.78 11.51
CA VAL A 210 12.39 2.47 11.51
C VAL A 210 13.12 2.23 12.81
N SER A 211 13.91 3.19 13.31
CA SER A 211 14.60 3.06 14.61
C SER A 211 13.60 2.85 15.77
N GLY A 212 12.47 3.55 15.75
CA GLY A 212 11.39 3.34 16.71
C GLY A 212 10.78 1.95 16.60
N GLY A 213 10.41 1.53 15.39
CA GLY A 213 9.77 0.24 15.14
C GLY A 213 10.67 -0.96 15.44
N LEU A 214 11.97 -0.85 15.17
CA LEU A 214 12.96 -1.89 15.54
C LEU A 214 13.02 -2.17 17.05
N LYS A 215 12.64 -1.21 17.89
CA LYS A 215 12.68 -1.29 19.35
C LYS A 215 11.36 -1.74 19.98
N VAL A 216 10.30 -1.89 19.19
CA VAL A 216 9.00 -2.35 19.68
C VAL A 216 9.05 -3.85 19.97
N LYS A 217 8.51 -4.25 21.12
CA LYS A 217 8.31 -5.67 21.47
C LYS A 217 7.18 -6.25 20.62
N ASN A 218 7.41 -7.40 20.02
CA ASN A 218 6.35 -8.19 19.41
C ASN A 218 5.50 -8.90 20.51
N PRO A 219 4.39 -9.59 20.15
CA PRO A 219 3.56 -10.32 21.12
C PRO A 219 4.32 -11.37 21.94
N GLU A 220 5.41 -11.93 21.41
CA GLU A 220 6.29 -12.87 22.09
C GLU A 220 7.34 -12.19 23.00
N GLY A 221 7.31 -10.85 23.07
CA GLY A 221 8.25 -10.05 23.86
C GLY A 221 9.63 -9.83 23.22
N LYS A 222 9.86 -10.30 21.99
CA LYS A 222 11.11 -10.13 21.23
C LYS A 222 11.22 -8.73 20.63
N ILE A 223 12.44 -8.20 20.55
CA ILE A 223 12.76 -6.89 19.96
C ILE A 223 13.57 -7.12 18.68
N LEU A 224 13.05 -6.69 17.54
CA LEU A 224 13.66 -6.93 16.23
C LEU A 224 15.09 -6.37 16.13
N LEU A 225 15.40 -5.24 16.79
CA LEU A 225 16.74 -4.68 16.82
C LEU A 225 17.75 -5.64 17.42
N TYR A 226 17.41 -6.30 18.54
CA TYR A 226 18.30 -7.23 19.20
C TYR A 226 18.51 -8.49 18.37
N ASP A 227 17.44 -9.05 17.80
CA ASP A 227 17.51 -10.22 16.92
C ASP A 227 18.39 -9.92 15.69
N LEU A 228 18.26 -8.73 15.11
CA LEU A 228 19.05 -8.29 13.95
C LEU A 228 20.55 -8.13 14.33
N ILE A 229 20.84 -7.52 15.49
CA ILE A 229 22.20 -7.36 15.97
C ILE A 229 22.85 -8.72 16.26
N GLU A 230 22.13 -9.65 16.92
CA GLU A 230 22.65 -11.00 17.17
C GLU A 230 22.91 -11.73 15.85
N LYS A 231 22.00 -11.64 14.89
CA LYS A 231 22.21 -12.22 13.56
C LYS A 231 23.42 -11.61 12.83
N CYS A 232 23.63 -10.30 12.94
CA CYS A 232 24.84 -9.65 12.41
C CYS A 232 26.14 -10.16 13.07
N LYS A 233 26.11 -10.43 14.39
CA LYS A 233 27.27 -11.01 15.10
C LYS A 233 27.55 -12.44 14.64
N GLU A 234 26.50 -13.25 14.46
CA GLU A 234 26.62 -14.62 13.92
C GLU A 234 27.25 -14.60 12.52
N VAL A 235 26.73 -13.77 11.62
CA VAL A 235 27.26 -13.62 10.25
C VAL A 235 28.70 -13.13 10.27
N LYS A 236 29.06 -12.18 11.15
CA LYS A 236 30.42 -11.69 11.29
C LYS A 236 31.40 -12.79 11.76
N LYS A 237 30.95 -13.70 12.62
CA LYS A 237 31.72 -14.80 13.13
C LYS A 237 31.88 -15.95 12.15
N SER A 238 30.78 -16.35 11.48
CA SER A 238 30.73 -17.49 10.56
C SER A 238 31.17 -17.16 9.12
N GLY A 239 31.11 -15.91 8.73
CA GLY A 239 31.28 -15.49 7.33
C GLY A 239 30.12 -15.91 6.40
N LYS A 240 29.01 -16.42 6.95
CA LYS A 240 27.84 -16.90 6.18
C LYS A 240 26.55 -16.33 6.75
N ALA A 241 25.60 -16.02 5.87
CA ALA A 241 24.27 -15.56 6.22
C ALA A 241 23.26 -16.73 6.08
N GLU A 242 23.06 -17.47 7.16
CA GLU A 242 22.14 -18.61 7.23
C GLU A 242 20.90 -18.24 8.07
N ASN A 243 19.77 -18.90 7.84
CA ASN A 243 18.50 -18.72 8.57
C ASN A 243 18.09 -17.23 8.69
N ILE A 244 18.12 -16.52 7.55
CA ILE A 244 17.91 -15.07 7.49
C ILE A 244 16.51 -14.66 7.00
N TYR A 245 15.74 -15.61 6.47
CA TYR A 245 14.46 -15.29 5.83
C TYR A 245 13.42 -14.70 6.80
N GLU A 246 13.36 -15.21 8.01
CA GLU A 246 12.46 -14.69 9.04
C GLU A 246 12.78 -13.23 9.38
N ILE A 247 14.05 -12.90 9.60
CA ILE A 247 14.45 -11.54 9.97
C ILE A 247 14.23 -10.56 8.80
N ILE A 248 14.44 -11.01 7.56
CA ILE A 248 14.11 -10.22 6.37
C ILE A 248 12.60 -10.01 6.27
N GLY A 249 11.78 -11.02 6.51
CA GLY A 249 10.32 -10.93 6.55
C GLY A 249 9.85 -9.89 7.56
N ARG A 250 10.36 -9.95 8.79
CA ARG A 250 10.03 -8.99 9.87
C ARG A 250 10.46 -7.55 9.52
N LEU A 251 11.61 -7.37 8.86
CA LEU A 251 12.03 -6.06 8.36
C LEU A 251 11.07 -5.55 7.28
N ARG A 252 10.72 -6.37 6.30
CA ARG A 252 9.76 -6.02 5.24
C ARG A 252 8.40 -5.65 5.83
N TYR A 253 7.94 -6.40 6.82
CA TYR A 253 6.70 -6.11 7.55
C TYR A 253 6.75 -4.75 8.27
N LEU A 254 7.84 -4.44 8.96
CA LEU A 254 8.05 -3.13 9.60
C LEU A 254 7.96 -1.99 8.58
N PHE A 255 8.65 -2.10 7.45
CA PHE A 255 8.64 -1.09 6.41
C PHE A 255 7.26 -0.94 5.74
N ALA A 256 6.55 -2.05 5.52
CA ALA A 256 5.18 -2.03 5.04
C ALA A 256 4.24 -1.30 6.01
N GLY A 257 4.37 -1.55 7.31
CA GLY A 257 3.61 -0.85 8.35
C GLY A 257 3.85 0.65 8.35
N ILE A 258 5.11 1.08 8.16
CA ILE A 258 5.48 2.50 8.03
C ILE A 258 4.87 3.13 6.78
N SER A 259 4.90 2.41 5.65
CA SER A 259 4.27 2.86 4.41
C SER A 259 2.76 3.06 4.56
N LEU A 260 2.07 2.10 5.19
CA LEU A 260 0.64 2.19 5.46
C LEU A 260 0.29 3.36 6.39
N GLU A 261 1.11 3.59 7.41
CA GLU A 261 0.94 4.73 8.32
C GLU A 261 1.10 6.06 7.59
N LYS A 262 2.09 6.14 6.67
CA LYS A 262 2.33 7.35 5.87
C LYS A 262 1.29 7.55 4.77
N LEU A 263 0.62 6.50 4.34
CA LEU A 263 -0.33 6.55 3.24
C LEU A 263 -1.52 7.48 3.54
N GLU A 264 -2.04 7.49 4.80
CA GLU A 264 -3.11 8.41 5.24
C GLU A 264 -4.25 8.55 4.20
N HIS A 265 -4.77 7.41 3.72
CA HIS A 265 -5.76 7.37 2.65
C HIS A 265 -7.17 7.79 3.12
N ASP A 266 -7.96 8.35 2.21
CA ASP A 266 -9.30 8.89 2.47
C ASP A 266 -10.42 7.99 1.95
N LEU A 267 -10.16 7.40 0.78
CA LEU A 267 -11.07 6.50 0.10
C LEU A 267 -10.30 5.27 -0.36
N VAL A 268 -10.85 4.10 -0.08
CA VAL A 268 -10.38 2.83 -0.64
C VAL A 268 -11.44 2.29 -1.59
N ILE A 269 -11.04 1.96 -2.79
CA ILE A 269 -11.90 1.29 -3.78
C ILE A 269 -11.36 -0.12 -3.97
N LEU A 270 -12.17 -1.13 -3.64
CA LEU A 270 -11.86 -2.53 -3.91
C LEU A 270 -12.67 -2.98 -5.13
N ASP A 271 -11.97 -3.18 -6.23
CA ASP A 271 -12.58 -3.72 -7.46
C ASP A 271 -12.54 -5.25 -7.45
N GLU A 272 -13.67 -5.88 -7.76
CA GLU A 272 -13.87 -7.33 -7.63
C GLU A 272 -13.61 -7.81 -6.18
N PHE A 273 -14.18 -7.09 -5.18
CA PHE A 273 -13.87 -7.28 -3.77
C PHE A 273 -14.09 -8.72 -3.28
N GLN A 274 -14.96 -9.49 -3.93
CA GLN A 274 -15.21 -10.89 -3.60
C GLN A 274 -13.94 -11.77 -3.68
N ARG A 275 -12.94 -11.33 -4.47
CA ARG A 275 -11.62 -11.98 -4.56
C ARG A 275 -10.74 -11.72 -3.33
N PHE A 276 -11.09 -10.70 -2.54
CA PHE A 276 -10.29 -10.18 -1.42
C PHE A 276 -11.03 -10.20 -0.10
N LYS A 277 -12.13 -11.01 0.01
CA LYS A 277 -12.88 -11.14 1.26
C LYS A 277 -11.96 -11.46 2.43
N TYR A 278 -10.98 -12.33 2.23
CA TYR A 278 -10.00 -12.71 3.23
C TYR A 278 -9.18 -11.53 3.81
N LEU A 279 -9.00 -10.45 3.05
CA LEU A 279 -8.33 -9.23 3.54
C LEU A 279 -9.22 -8.41 4.49
N LEU A 280 -10.53 -8.60 4.41
CA LEU A 280 -11.52 -7.92 5.26
C LEU A 280 -11.90 -8.77 6.47
N GLN A 281 -11.59 -10.07 6.46
CA GLN A 281 -11.78 -11.00 7.57
C GLN A 281 -10.62 -10.85 8.54
N THR A 282 -10.87 -10.23 9.67
CA THR A 282 -9.87 -9.69 10.59
C THR A 282 -9.32 -10.69 11.61
N GLU A 283 -9.70 -11.95 11.52
CA GLU A 283 -9.34 -12.98 12.50
C GLU A 283 -8.03 -13.72 12.26
N SER A 284 -7.25 -13.33 11.22
CA SER A 284 -6.00 -14.01 10.97
C SER A 284 -4.87 -13.45 11.84
N ASP A 285 -4.29 -14.28 12.70
CA ASP A 285 -3.04 -14.03 13.44
C ASP A 285 -1.81 -13.93 12.53
N THR A 286 -2.01 -13.89 11.21
CA THR A 286 -0.94 -13.75 10.23
C THR A 286 -0.49 -12.29 10.10
N GLU A 287 0.79 -12.07 9.81
CA GLU A 287 1.33 -10.73 9.54
C GLU A 287 0.55 -10.00 8.44
N MET A 288 0.12 -10.74 7.41
CA MET A 288 -0.72 -10.21 6.33
C MET A 288 -2.08 -9.74 6.86
N GLY A 289 -2.72 -10.55 7.70
CA GLY A 289 -3.99 -10.21 8.32
C GLY A 289 -3.88 -8.98 9.23
N MET A 290 -2.81 -8.87 10.00
CA MET A 290 -2.56 -7.69 10.84
C MET A 290 -2.35 -6.41 10.01
N LEU A 291 -1.59 -6.48 8.90
CA LEU A 291 -1.41 -5.33 7.98
C LEU A 291 -2.72 -4.95 7.31
N ALA A 292 -3.45 -5.94 6.81
CA ALA A 292 -4.76 -5.73 6.19
C ALA A 292 -5.75 -5.12 7.19
N ASN A 293 -5.78 -5.65 8.41
CA ASN A 293 -6.61 -5.11 9.50
C ASN A 293 -6.27 -3.64 9.80
N LYS A 294 -4.99 -3.32 9.95
CA LYS A 294 -4.55 -1.93 10.16
C LYS A 294 -4.95 -1.02 9.00
N PHE A 295 -4.91 -1.52 7.78
CA PHE A 295 -5.27 -0.78 6.58
C PHE A 295 -6.79 -0.57 6.45
N PHE A 296 -7.57 -1.64 6.58
CA PHE A 296 -9.01 -1.61 6.31
C PHE A 296 -9.87 -1.19 7.50
N ASN A 297 -9.40 -1.33 8.73
CA ASN A 297 -10.17 -1.01 9.93
C ASN A 297 -9.86 0.38 10.54
N SER A 298 -9.16 1.24 9.81
CA SER A 298 -9.06 2.64 10.18
C SER A 298 -10.47 3.27 10.20
N LYS A 299 -10.90 3.77 11.37
CA LYS A 299 -12.25 4.34 11.57
C LYS A 299 -12.55 5.58 10.70
N SER A 300 -11.53 6.19 10.13
CA SER A 300 -11.65 7.43 9.33
C SER A 300 -11.81 7.18 7.83
N VAL A 301 -11.56 5.98 7.34
CA VAL A 301 -11.49 5.66 5.91
C VAL A 301 -12.87 5.30 5.35
N ASN A 302 -13.22 5.88 4.22
CA ASN A 302 -14.38 5.49 3.44
C ASN A 302 -13.98 4.40 2.44
N MET A 303 -14.84 3.40 2.25
CA MET A 303 -14.59 2.25 1.37
C MET A 303 -15.72 2.08 0.38
N LEU A 304 -15.35 1.90 -0.89
CA LEU A 304 -16.24 1.50 -1.98
C LEU A 304 -15.88 0.09 -2.42
N LEU A 305 -16.79 -0.82 -2.22
CA LEU A 305 -16.65 -2.22 -2.61
C LEU A 305 -17.41 -2.44 -3.92
N LEU A 306 -16.71 -2.86 -4.97
CA LEU A 306 -17.31 -3.12 -6.28
C LEU A 306 -17.32 -4.63 -6.53
N SER A 307 -18.46 -5.18 -6.88
CA SER A 307 -18.59 -6.60 -7.22
C SER A 307 -19.55 -6.80 -8.39
N ALA A 308 -19.18 -7.73 -9.27
CA ALA A 308 -20.11 -8.24 -10.28
C ALA A 308 -21.06 -9.28 -9.69
N THR A 309 -20.59 -10.03 -8.69
CA THR A 309 -21.35 -11.04 -7.97
C THR A 309 -21.03 -10.92 -6.49
N PRO A 310 -22.01 -10.57 -5.63
CA PRO A 310 -21.78 -10.40 -4.19
C PRO A 310 -21.53 -11.73 -3.46
N TYR A 311 -21.76 -12.84 -4.14
CA TYR A 311 -21.57 -14.21 -3.65
C TYR A 311 -20.74 -15.02 -4.64
N LYS A 312 -19.96 -15.97 -4.14
CA LYS A 312 -19.29 -16.96 -4.97
C LYS A 312 -20.29 -18.01 -5.44
N MET A 313 -20.32 -18.26 -6.75
CA MET A 313 -21.10 -19.37 -7.29
C MET A 313 -20.47 -20.74 -7.03
N TYR A 314 -19.15 -20.77 -6.73
CA TYR A 314 -18.39 -22.01 -6.45
C TYR A 314 -17.44 -21.76 -5.29
N SER A 315 -17.43 -22.68 -4.33
CA SER A 315 -16.43 -22.72 -3.26
C SER A 315 -15.17 -23.42 -3.77
N LYS A 316 -13.98 -22.96 -3.37
CA LYS A 316 -12.76 -23.73 -3.53
C LYS A 316 -12.73 -24.87 -2.52
N LEU A 317 -12.03 -25.99 -2.82
CA LEU A 317 -11.89 -27.13 -1.90
C LEU A 317 -11.41 -26.71 -0.49
N GLU A 318 -10.51 -25.75 -0.41
CA GLU A 318 -9.99 -25.16 0.84
C GLU A 318 -11.09 -24.43 1.68
N GLU A 319 -12.15 -23.92 1.03
CA GLU A 319 -13.26 -23.24 1.70
C GLU A 319 -14.36 -24.20 2.14
N ILE A 320 -14.39 -25.42 1.58
CA ILE A 320 -15.35 -26.47 1.99
C ILE A 320 -14.91 -27.07 3.32
N ASP A 321 -13.61 -27.18 3.58
CA ASP A 321 -13.08 -27.70 4.84
C ASP A 321 -13.34 -26.76 6.03
N GLU A 322 -13.38 -25.42 5.79
CA GLU A 322 -13.71 -24.46 6.84
C GLU A 322 -15.21 -24.41 7.15
N SER A 323 -16.08 -24.72 6.19
CA SER A 323 -17.55 -24.70 6.40
C SER A 323 -18.10 -25.97 7.04
N LEU A 324 -17.29 -27.02 7.21
CA LEU A 324 -17.67 -28.28 7.87
C LEU A 324 -17.38 -28.30 9.38
N VAL A 325 -16.92 -27.18 9.94
CA VAL A 325 -16.52 -27.07 11.36
C VAL A 325 -17.53 -26.24 12.18
N ASP A 326 -18.68 -25.90 11.62
CA ASP A 326 -19.82 -25.29 12.35
C ASP A 326 -20.92 -26.34 12.68
#